data_3e54cf8e9f925ff2acc973c7e6313368
#
_entry.id   3e54cf8e9f925ff2acc973c7e6313368
#
_cell.length_a   1.000
_cell.length_b   1.000
_cell.length_c   1.000
_cell.angle_alpha   90.00
_cell.angle_beta   90.00
_cell.angle_gamma   90.00
#
_symmetry.space_group_name_H-M   'P 1'
#
loop_
_entity.id
_entity.type
_entity.pdbx_description
1 polymer ?
#
loop_
_entity_poly.entity_id
_entity_poly.type
_entity_poly.pdbx_seq_one_letter_code
_entity_poly.pdbx_strand_id
1 'polypeptide(L)'
;MIQEELIKFRALLETYGEGPFDIAGKMNLPIINALWRVTAGEDFEYNNPVLVDLLTRMTEWFKRVGRPEVIFLFAFPWIAKLWPSFLGRDEDIKINKDIMNMMRKSIKNHKETLDTNEPRDYIDKYLIEIQNTKDPNSSFYGEKGINNLAANLLDLFIAGSETTSTTLTWAILYMVRNPDVQDKVQKELDTVLGKYKIPSLSDKPSLPYTDVKY
;
A
#
# COMPACT_ATOMS: atom_id res chain seq x y z
N MET A 1 15.14 -3.28 -1.04
CA MET A 1 13.68 -3.38 -0.77
C MET A 1 12.85 -2.90 -1.97
N ILE A 2 12.62 -1.57 -2.18
CA ILE A 2 11.81 -1.08 -3.33
C ILE A 2 12.35 -1.58 -4.67
N GLN A 3 13.67 -1.54 -4.89
CA GLN A 3 14.29 -2.04 -6.13
C GLN A 3 14.06 -3.55 -6.36
N GLU A 4 14.08 -4.36 -5.32
CA GLU A 4 13.80 -5.80 -5.43
C GLU A 4 12.33 -6.02 -5.84
N GLU A 5 11.43 -5.22 -5.31
CA GLU A 5 10.02 -5.29 -5.68
C GLU A 5 9.78 -4.83 -7.12
N LEU A 6 10.51 -3.82 -7.57
CA LEU A 6 10.50 -3.39 -8.98
C LEU A 6 10.99 -4.50 -9.93
N ILE A 7 12.01 -5.28 -9.53
CA ILE A 7 12.48 -6.43 -10.31
C ILE A 7 11.39 -7.49 -10.44
N LYS A 8 10.72 -7.84 -9.32
CA LYS A 8 9.63 -8.81 -9.31
C LYS A 8 8.45 -8.33 -10.17
N PHE A 9 8.10 -7.05 -10.04
CA PHE A 9 7.02 -6.46 -10.81
C PHE A 9 7.35 -6.40 -12.30
N ARG A 10 8.56 -6.03 -12.67
CA ARG A 10 9.03 -6.09 -14.07
C ARG A 10 8.92 -7.51 -14.63
N ALA A 11 9.40 -8.52 -13.91
CA ALA A 11 9.28 -9.91 -14.32
C ALA A 11 7.81 -10.34 -14.51
N LEU A 12 6.90 -9.87 -13.64
CA LEU A 12 5.46 -10.07 -13.81
C LEU A 12 4.95 -9.42 -15.10
N LEU A 13 5.33 -8.17 -15.38
CA LEU A 13 4.91 -7.47 -16.61
C LEU A 13 5.39 -8.20 -17.87
N GLU A 14 6.61 -8.73 -17.86
CA GLU A 14 7.15 -9.52 -18.97
C GLU A 14 6.33 -10.78 -19.29
N THR A 15 5.61 -11.36 -18.29
CA THR A 15 4.72 -12.51 -18.51
C THR A 15 3.47 -12.20 -19.34
N TYR A 16 3.07 -10.92 -19.43
CA TYR A 16 1.92 -10.51 -20.25
C TYR A 16 2.26 -10.40 -21.75
N GLY A 17 3.55 -10.47 -22.11
CA GLY A 17 4.02 -10.40 -23.51
C GLY A 17 3.80 -9.01 -24.14
N GLU A 18 3.79 -8.97 -25.47
CA GLU A 18 3.66 -7.73 -26.25
C GLU A 18 2.20 -7.32 -26.51
N GLY A 19 1.22 -8.10 -26.04
CA GLY A 19 -0.20 -7.81 -26.22
C GLY A 19 -0.70 -6.71 -25.30
N PRO A 20 -1.83 -6.07 -25.63
CA PRO A 20 -2.47 -5.12 -24.73
C PRO A 20 -2.94 -5.81 -23.44
N PHE A 21 -2.65 -5.22 -22.29
CA PHE A 21 -3.12 -5.71 -20.99
C PHE A 21 -3.64 -4.55 -20.12
N ASP A 22 -4.54 -4.88 -19.18
CA ASP A 22 -5.06 -3.90 -18.24
C ASP A 22 -4.09 -3.76 -17.05
N ILE A 23 -3.55 -2.56 -16.89
CA ILE A 23 -2.67 -2.21 -15.76
C ILE A 23 -3.44 -1.92 -14.46
N ALA A 24 -4.75 -1.66 -14.56
CA ALA A 24 -5.56 -1.32 -13.39
C ALA A 24 -5.50 -2.42 -12.33
N GLY A 25 -5.22 -2.02 -11.08
CA GLY A 25 -5.07 -2.94 -9.96
C GLY A 25 -3.78 -3.76 -9.93
N LYS A 26 -2.98 -3.78 -11.01
CA LYS A 26 -1.70 -4.52 -11.03
C LYS A 26 -0.63 -3.85 -10.19
N MET A 27 -0.77 -2.55 -9.95
CA MET A 27 0.15 -1.77 -9.12
C MET A 27 -0.07 -1.98 -7.60
N ASN A 28 -1.25 -2.45 -7.17
CA ASN A 28 -1.59 -2.54 -5.74
C ASN A 28 -0.63 -3.46 -4.99
N LEU A 29 -0.36 -4.64 -5.52
CA LEU A 29 0.45 -5.64 -4.84
C LEU A 29 1.94 -5.26 -4.72
N PRO A 30 2.64 -4.78 -5.77
CA PRO A 30 4.01 -4.28 -5.62
C PRO A 30 4.14 -3.17 -4.58
N ILE A 31 3.18 -2.26 -4.54
CA ILE A 31 3.20 -1.12 -3.61
C ILE A 31 2.97 -1.60 -2.18
N ILE A 32 1.98 -2.49 -1.99
CA ILE A 32 1.74 -3.01 -0.65
C ILE A 32 2.90 -3.87 -0.15
N ASN A 33 3.56 -4.63 -1.02
CA ASN A 33 4.76 -5.38 -0.67
C ASN A 33 5.91 -4.47 -0.26
N ALA A 34 6.15 -3.40 -1.00
CA ALA A 34 7.18 -2.42 -0.65
C ALA A 34 6.89 -1.79 0.74
N LEU A 35 5.64 -1.45 1.02
CA LEU A 35 5.22 -0.92 2.31
C LEU A 35 5.31 -1.97 3.42
N TRP A 36 4.80 -3.18 3.17
CA TRP A 36 4.73 -4.24 4.17
C TRP A 36 6.12 -4.72 4.59
N ARG A 37 7.06 -4.74 3.66
CA ARG A 37 8.46 -5.06 3.96
C ARG A 37 9.13 -4.04 4.89
N VAL A 38 8.75 -2.76 4.81
CA VAL A 38 9.22 -1.72 5.74
C VAL A 38 8.54 -1.85 7.10
N THR A 39 7.26 -2.22 7.12
CA THR A 39 6.45 -2.23 8.35
C THR A 39 6.55 -3.54 9.12
N ALA A 40 6.59 -4.66 8.43
CA ALA A 40 6.54 -6.01 9.00
C ALA A 40 7.70 -6.93 8.59
N GLY A 41 8.69 -6.42 7.82
CA GLY A 41 9.82 -7.23 7.37
C GLY A 41 9.48 -8.37 6.41
N GLU A 42 8.23 -8.47 5.99
CA GLU A 42 7.69 -9.56 5.18
C GLU A 42 7.17 -9.04 3.82
N ASP A 43 6.98 -9.93 2.86
CA ASP A 43 6.29 -9.66 1.61
C ASP A 43 5.24 -10.73 1.32
N PHE A 44 4.25 -10.36 0.52
CA PHE A 44 3.21 -11.27 0.07
C PHE A 44 3.56 -11.88 -1.29
N GLU A 45 3.22 -13.13 -1.47
CA GLU A 45 3.32 -13.77 -2.77
C GLU A 45 2.33 -13.15 -3.77
N TYR A 46 2.77 -12.92 -5.01
CA TYR A 46 1.95 -12.33 -6.08
C TYR A 46 0.71 -13.15 -6.45
N ASN A 47 0.74 -14.44 -6.17
CA ASN A 47 -0.35 -15.38 -6.43
C ASN A 47 -1.20 -15.70 -5.20
N ASN A 48 -1.02 -14.98 -4.08
CA ASN A 48 -1.82 -15.19 -2.87
C ASN A 48 -3.29 -14.79 -3.11
N PRO A 49 -4.21 -15.77 -3.22
CA PRO A 49 -5.60 -15.48 -3.61
C PRO A 49 -6.35 -14.68 -2.55
N VAL A 50 -6.00 -14.84 -1.27
CA VAL A 50 -6.64 -14.12 -0.16
C VAL A 50 -6.29 -12.65 -0.21
N LEU A 51 -5.02 -12.33 -0.48
CA LEU A 51 -4.59 -10.94 -0.59
C LEU A 51 -5.14 -10.28 -1.85
N VAL A 52 -5.12 -10.97 -2.99
CA VAL A 52 -5.68 -10.46 -4.26
C VAL A 52 -7.17 -10.14 -4.11
N ASP A 53 -7.95 -11.03 -3.46
CA ASP A 53 -9.36 -10.78 -3.14
C ASP A 53 -9.52 -9.55 -2.22
N LEU A 54 -8.71 -9.47 -1.16
CA LEU A 54 -8.75 -8.34 -0.23
C LEU A 54 -8.46 -7.00 -0.93
N LEU A 55 -7.40 -6.93 -1.75
CA LEU A 55 -7.05 -5.72 -2.49
C LEU A 55 -8.12 -5.35 -3.52
N THR A 56 -8.74 -6.34 -4.17
CA THR A 56 -9.86 -6.11 -5.10
C THR A 56 -11.05 -5.50 -4.37
N ARG A 57 -11.45 -6.06 -3.23
CA ARG A 57 -12.54 -5.51 -2.40
C ARG A 57 -12.23 -4.12 -1.87
N MET A 58 -10.98 -3.85 -1.52
CA MET A 58 -10.54 -2.50 -1.11
C MET A 58 -10.69 -1.50 -2.26
N THR A 59 -10.24 -1.83 -3.47
CA THR A 59 -10.40 -0.97 -4.65
C THR A 59 -11.87 -0.67 -4.94
N GLU A 60 -12.75 -1.68 -4.86
CA GLU A 60 -14.20 -1.47 -5.01
C GLU A 60 -14.80 -0.61 -3.89
N TRP A 61 -14.30 -0.75 -2.67
CA TRP A 61 -14.69 0.12 -1.57
C TRP A 61 -14.30 1.58 -1.82
N PHE A 62 -13.08 1.87 -2.27
CA PHE A 62 -12.66 3.23 -2.62
C PHE A 62 -13.52 3.84 -3.75
N LYS A 63 -13.87 3.06 -4.76
CA LYS A 63 -14.80 3.50 -5.82
C LYS A 63 -16.18 3.86 -5.26
N ARG A 64 -16.66 3.14 -4.24
CA ARG A 64 -17.93 3.44 -3.58
C ARG A 64 -17.88 4.71 -2.74
N VAL A 65 -16.83 4.85 -1.93
CA VAL A 65 -16.68 6.01 -1.02
C VAL A 65 -16.70 7.35 -1.78
N GLY A 66 -16.19 7.37 -3.01
CA GLY A 66 -16.21 8.55 -3.87
C GLY A 66 -17.57 8.89 -4.50
N ARG A 67 -18.62 8.08 -4.30
CA ARG A 67 -19.94 8.35 -4.88
C ARG A 67 -20.69 9.43 -4.08
N PRO A 68 -21.44 10.32 -4.76
CA PRO A 68 -22.19 11.39 -4.11
C PRO A 68 -23.15 10.90 -3.02
N GLU A 69 -23.76 9.72 -3.21
CA GLU A 69 -24.68 9.10 -2.26
C GLU A 69 -23.98 8.77 -0.95
N VAL A 70 -22.74 8.29 -1.01
CA VAL A 70 -21.93 7.95 0.17
C VAL A 70 -21.42 9.20 0.86
N ILE A 71 -21.00 10.22 0.09
CA ILE A 71 -20.60 11.52 0.64
C ILE A 71 -21.75 12.17 1.42
N PHE A 72 -22.99 12.07 0.90
CA PHE A 72 -24.19 12.54 1.58
C PHE A 72 -24.38 11.87 2.95
N LEU A 73 -24.01 10.60 3.09
CA LEU A 73 -24.13 9.86 4.35
C LEU A 73 -23.11 10.28 5.41
N PHE A 74 -21.96 10.81 5.02
CA PHE A 74 -21.04 11.43 5.98
C PHE A 74 -21.66 12.70 6.59
N ALA A 75 -22.46 13.43 5.82
CA ALA A 75 -23.19 14.59 6.33
C ALA A 75 -24.39 14.20 7.24
N PHE A 76 -25.00 13.03 6.99
CA PHE A 76 -26.19 12.56 7.69
C PHE A 76 -26.01 11.14 8.26
N PRO A 77 -25.13 10.93 9.23
CA PRO A 77 -24.74 9.59 9.71
C PRO A 77 -25.90 8.79 10.34
N TRP A 78 -26.98 9.44 10.74
CA TRP A 78 -28.18 8.77 11.26
C TRP A 78 -28.94 7.97 10.18
N ILE A 79 -28.88 8.39 8.91
CA ILE A 79 -29.45 7.66 7.78
C ILE A 79 -28.74 6.31 7.60
N ALA A 80 -27.41 6.29 7.76
CA ALA A 80 -26.62 5.07 7.68
C ALA A 80 -26.96 4.03 8.77
N LYS A 81 -27.58 4.46 9.87
CA LYS A 81 -28.08 3.54 10.91
C LYS A 81 -29.42 2.87 10.55
N LEU A 82 -30.21 3.50 9.69
CA LEU A 82 -31.53 2.99 9.28
C LEU A 82 -31.43 1.92 8.19
N TRP A 83 -30.44 2.04 7.27
CA TRP A 83 -30.25 1.10 6.15
C TRP A 83 -28.78 0.74 5.92
N PRO A 84 -28.12 0.05 6.87
CA PRO A 84 -26.68 -0.25 6.78
C PRO A 84 -26.34 -1.12 5.57
N SER A 85 -27.14 -2.13 5.25
CA SER A 85 -26.87 -3.07 4.15
C SER A 85 -27.00 -2.43 2.76
N PHE A 86 -27.97 -1.49 2.59
CA PHE A 86 -28.13 -0.76 1.33
C PHE A 86 -26.91 0.08 0.96
N LEU A 87 -26.14 0.50 1.97
CA LEU A 87 -24.98 1.36 1.86
C LEU A 87 -23.65 0.58 1.75
N GLY A 88 -23.70 -0.75 1.72
CA GLY A 88 -22.51 -1.59 1.69
C GLY A 88 -21.69 -1.60 2.99
N ARG A 89 -22.27 -1.13 4.10
CA ARG A 89 -21.58 -1.02 5.40
C ARG A 89 -21.13 -2.37 5.94
N ASP A 90 -21.87 -3.43 5.65
CA ASP A 90 -21.52 -4.78 6.08
C ASP A 90 -20.22 -5.24 5.41
N GLU A 91 -20.02 -4.91 4.11
CA GLU A 91 -18.78 -5.19 3.40
C GLU A 91 -17.61 -4.34 3.91
N ASP A 92 -17.85 -3.07 4.22
CA ASP A 92 -16.84 -2.18 4.80
C ASP A 92 -16.34 -2.70 6.16
N ILE A 93 -17.25 -3.17 7.02
CA ILE A 93 -16.93 -3.79 8.31
C ILE A 93 -16.13 -5.07 8.08
N LYS A 94 -16.49 -5.89 7.11
CA LYS A 94 -15.81 -7.14 6.79
C LYS A 94 -14.37 -6.87 6.30
N ILE A 95 -14.17 -5.95 5.37
CA ILE A 95 -12.85 -5.56 4.87
C ILE A 95 -11.96 -5.10 6.02
N ASN A 96 -12.45 -4.16 6.84
CA ASN A 96 -11.70 -3.67 7.99
C ASN A 96 -11.35 -4.78 8.98
N LYS A 97 -12.27 -5.71 9.24
CA LYS A 97 -12.05 -6.85 10.12
C LYS A 97 -10.98 -7.80 9.56
N ASP A 98 -11.02 -8.09 8.27
CA ASP A 98 -10.05 -8.97 7.60
C ASP A 98 -8.64 -8.38 7.66
N ILE A 99 -8.49 -7.08 7.34
CA ILE A 99 -7.20 -6.38 7.45
C ILE A 99 -6.73 -6.34 8.90
N MET A 100 -7.61 -5.97 9.84
CA MET A 100 -7.26 -5.90 11.27
C MET A 100 -6.81 -7.26 11.80
N ASN A 101 -7.43 -8.36 11.38
CA ASN A 101 -7.01 -9.72 11.76
C ASN A 101 -5.61 -10.03 11.22
N MET A 102 -5.30 -9.61 9.99
CA MET A 102 -3.98 -9.76 9.40
C MET A 102 -2.93 -8.95 10.19
N MET A 103 -3.22 -7.69 10.55
CA MET A 103 -2.34 -6.86 11.37
C MET A 103 -2.07 -7.50 12.73
N ARG A 104 -3.12 -7.96 13.42
CA ARG A 104 -2.98 -8.60 14.73
C ARG A 104 -2.20 -9.92 14.68
N LYS A 105 -2.35 -10.69 13.59
CA LYS A 105 -1.56 -11.90 13.38
C LYS A 105 -0.08 -11.56 13.22
N SER A 106 0.26 -10.56 12.42
CA SER A 106 1.66 -10.13 12.24
C SER A 106 2.25 -9.61 13.55
N ILE A 107 1.52 -8.76 14.30
CA ILE A 107 1.96 -8.28 15.63
C ILE A 107 2.22 -9.44 16.58
N LYS A 108 1.35 -10.45 16.60
CA LYS A 108 1.52 -11.63 17.44
C LYS A 108 2.81 -12.39 17.10
N ASN A 109 3.04 -12.66 15.82
CA ASN A 109 4.24 -13.34 15.34
C ASN A 109 5.52 -12.57 15.72
N HIS A 110 5.51 -11.24 15.54
CA HIS A 110 6.63 -10.38 15.94
C HIS A 110 6.88 -10.42 17.44
N LYS A 111 5.81 -10.37 18.24
CA LYS A 111 5.93 -10.44 19.72
C LYS A 111 6.55 -11.75 20.20
N GLU A 112 6.27 -12.87 19.51
CA GLU A 112 6.82 -14.19 19.83
C GLU A 112 8.30 -14.34 19.44
N THR A 113 8.77 -13.54 18.47
CA THR A 113 10.14 -13.63 17.90
C THR A 113 10.96 -12.36 18.09
N LEU A 114 10.51 -11.43 18.95
CA LEU A 114 11.14 -10.13 19.15
C LEU A 114 12.55 -10.27 19.77
N ASP A 115 13.54 -9.74 19.05
CA ASP A 115 14.84 -9.43 19.64
C ASP A 115 14.95 -7.92 19.87
N THR A 116 15.06 -7.52 21.13
CA THR A 116 15.13 -6.11 21.51
C THR A 116 16.44 -5.43 21.13
N ASN A 117 17.50 -6.22 20.84
CA ASN A 117 18.82 -5.71 20.46
C ASN A 117 18.93 -5.47 18.95
N GLU A 118 18.16 -6.25 18.15
CA GLU A 118 18.20 -6.20 16.68
C GLU A 118 16.77 -6.06 16.10
N PRO A 119 16.09 -4.89 16.24
CA PRO A 119 14.76 -4.70 15.69
C PRO A 119 14.78 -4.76 14.15
N ARG A 120 13.96 -5.63 13.59
CA ARG A 120 13.91 -5.90 12.15
C ARG A 120 13.20 -4.81 11.34
N ASP A 121 12.12 -4.24 11.92
CA ASP A 121 11.15 -3.42 11.20
C ASP A 121 10.41 -2.43 12.14
N TYR A 122 9.33 -1.82 11.61
CA TYR A 122 8.51 -0.88 12.37
C TYR A 122 7.76 -1.57 13.52
N ILE A 123 7.24 -2.80 13.31
CA ILE A 123 6.50 -3.54 14.36
C ILE A 123 7.41 -3.82 15.53
N ASP A 124 8.62 -4.32 15.29
CA ASP A 124 9.58 -4.59 16.36
C ASP A 124 9.92 -3.34 17.17
N LYS A 125 10.22 -2.23 16.47
CA LYS A 125 10.53 -0.94 17.15
C LYS A 125 9.36 -0.44 18.00
N TYR A 126 8.14 -0.58 17.50
CA TYR A 126 6.95 -0.17 18.24
C TYR A 126 6.70 -1.07 19.45
N LEU A 127 6.92 -2.38 19.34
CA LEU A 127 6.81 -3.33 20.43
C LEU A 127 7.84 -3.06 21.53
N ILE A 128 9.07 -2.70 21.16
CA ILE A 128 10.12 -2.29 22.12
C ILE A 128 9.68 -1.03 22.88
N GLU A 129 9.10 -0.04 22.19
CA GLU A 129 8.59 1.16 22.84
C GLU A 129 7.46 0.85 23.82
N ILE A 130 6.55 -0.07 23.45
CA ILE A 130 5.51 -0.56 24.38
C ILE A 130 6.13 -1.18 25.64
N GLN A 131 7.16 -2.03 25.50
CA GLN A 131 7.83 -2.66 26.64
C GLN A 131 8.52 -1.65 27.56
N ASN A 132 9.08 -0.59 26.99
CA ASN A 132 9.81 0.45 27.73
C ASN A 132 8.89 1.48 28.38
N THR A 133 7.64 1.60 27.91
CA THR A 133 6.68 2.59 28.38
C THR A 133 6.08 2.20 29.73
N LYS A 134 6.28 3.05 30.75
CA LYS A 134 5.77 2.87 32.12
C LYS A 134 4.59 3.79 32.47
N ASP A 135 4.38 4.87 31.70
CA ASP A 135 3.29 5.82 31.93
C ASP A 135 1.96 5.25 31.47
N PRO A 136 0.97 5.00 32.36
CA PRO A 136 -0.35 4.48 31.98
C PRO A 136 -1.16 5.40 31.04
N ASN A 137 -0.83 6.70 30.99
CA ASN A 137 -1.50 7.66 30.11
C ASN A 137 -0.94 7.64 28.69
N SER A 138 0.24 7.08 28.48
CA SER A 138 0.88 7.00 27.18
C SER A 138 0.05 6.18 26.18
N SER A 139 0.13 6.58 24.91
CA SER A 139 -0.44 5.80 23.79
C SER A 139 0.27 4.47 23.56
N PHE A 140 1.48 4.30 24.08
CA PHE A 140 2.27 3.08 23.99
C PHE A 140 2.08 2.13 25.17
N TYR A 141 1.28 2.49 26.20
CA TYR A 141 1.17 1.67 27.40
C TYR A 141 0.36 0.39 27.19
N GLY A 142 0.96 -0.76 27.48
CA GLY A 142 0.31 -2.06 27.60
C GLY A 142 -0.56 -2.45 26.39
N GLU A 143 -1.77 -2.93 26.67
CA GLU A 143 -2.71 -3.36 25.63
C GLU A 143 -3.19 -2.21 24.74
N LYS A 144 -3.28 -0.99 25.29
CA LYS A 144 -3.59 0.22 24.51
C LYS A 144 -2.54 0.43 23.42
N GLY A 145 -1.25 0.23 23.73
CA GLY A 145 -0.15 0.32 22.77
C GLY A 145 -0.29 -0.72 21.65
N ILE A 146 -0.63 -1.96 21.97
CA ILE A 146 -0.88 -3.02 20.97
C ILE A 146 -2.06 -2.67 20.04
N ASN A 147 -3.15 -2.15 20.59
CA ASN A 147 -4.31 -1.75 19.80
C ASN A 147 -3.98 -0.55 18.89
N ASN A 148 -3.20 0.41 19.38
CA ASN A 148 -2.73 1.54 18.56
C ASN A 148 -1.78 1.09 17.45
N LEU A 149 -0.88 0.13 17.74
CA LEU A 149 -0.03 -0.45 16.68
C LEU A 149 -0.87 -1.10 15.59
N ALA A 150 -1.88 -1.91 15.97
CA ALA A 150 -2.75 -2.54 15.00
C ALA A 150 -3.53 -1.52 14.15
N ALA A 151 -4.00 -0.42 14.75
CA ALA A 151 -4.66 0.67 14.05
C ALA A 151 -3.68 1.40 13.10
N ASN A 152 -2.47 1.70 13.54
CA ASN A 152 -1.44 2.33 12.71
C ASN A 152 -1.09 1.48 11.49
N LEU A 153 -0.94 0.16 11.67
CA LEU A 153 -0.68 -0.76 10.55
C LEU A 153 -1.86 -0.81 9.56
N LEU A 154 -3.09 -0.81 10.07
CA LEU A 154 -4.30 -0.73 9.24
C LEU A 154 -4.31 0.57 8.41
N ASP A 155 -4.04 1.70 9.05
CA ASP A 155 -4.03 3.01 8.38
C ASP A 155 -2.94 3.07 7.31
N LEU A 156 -1.72 2.60 7.61
CA LEU A 156 -0.62 2.53 6.64
C LEU A 156 -0.97 1.62 5.45
N PHE A 157 -1.57 0.46 5.72
CA PHE A 157 -1.95 -0.50 4.68
C PHE A 157 -3.00 0.08 3.74
N ILE A 158 -4.08 0.66 4.28
CA ILE A 158 -5.17 1.24 3.49
C ILE A 158 -4.69 2.48 2.73
N ALA A 159 -4.07 3.43 3.43
CA ALA A 159 -3.67 4.70 2.83
C ALA A 159 -2.53 4.55 1.81
N GLY A 160 -1.55 3.69 2.08
CA GLY A 160 -0.37 3.54 1.23
C GLY A 160 -0.62 2.72 -0.03
N SER A 161 -1.57 1.81 -0.01
CA SER A 161 -1.85 0.91 -1.14
C SER A 161 -2.53 1.63 -2.30
N GLU A 162 -3.75 2.10 -2.10
CA GLU A 162 -4.63 2.56 -3.19
C GLU A 162 -4.21 3.92 -3.76
N THR A 163 -3.77 4.86 -2.91
CA THR A 163 -3.40 6.20 -3.36
C THR A 163 -2.20 6.17 -4.30
N THR A 164 -1.14 5.45 -3.93
CA THR A 164 0.07 5.32 -4.73
C THR A 164 -0.18 4.53 -6.01
N SER A 165 -0.91 3.42 -5.92
CA SER A 165 -1.29 2.59 -7.07
C SER A 165 -2.11 3.37 -8.11
N THR A 166 -3.11 4.10 -7.65
CA THR A 166 -3.94 4.94 -8.51
C THR A 166 -3.12 6.05 -9.16
N THR A 167 -2.25 6.72 -8.42
CA THR A 167 -1.37 7.76 -8.94
C THR A 167 -0.47 7.23 -10.05
N LEU A 168 0.18 6.08 -9.84
CA LEU A 168 1.03 5.46 -10.86
C LEU A 168 0.24 4.99 -12.08
N THR A 169 -0.97 4.47 -11.88
CA THR A 169 -1.86 4.09 -12.97
C THR A 169 -2.24 5.31 -13.82
N TRP A 170 -2.55 6.46 -13.20
CA TRP A 170 -2.81 7.71 -13.90
C TRP A 170 -1.58 8.25 -14.62
N ALA A 171 -0.39 8.14 -14.03
CA ALA A 171 0.86 8.53 -14.67
C ALA A 171 1.11 7.73 -15.96
N ILE A 172 0.90 6.40 -15.92
CA ILE A 172 1.00 5.54 -17.10
C ILE A 172 -0.04 5.92 -18.15
N LEU A 173 -1.31 6.12 -17.75
CA LEU A 173 -2.37 6.55 -18.67
C LEU A 173 -2.04 7.90 -19.32
N TYR A 174 -1.46 8.83 -18.57
CA TYR A 174 -1.03 10.11 -19.08
C TYR A 174 0.07 9.95 -20.15
N MET A 175 1.07 9.11 -19.90
CA MET A 175 2.13 8.82 -20.88
C MET A 175 1.57 8.15 -22.15
N VAL A 176 0.65 7.19 -22.01
CA VAL A 176 -0.01 6.53 -23.15
C VAL A 176 -0.77 7.54 -24.02
N ARG A 177 -1.39 8.55 -23.41
CA ARG A 177 -2.13 9.61 -24.13
C ARG A 177 -1.25 10.72 -24.69
N ASN A 178 0.00 10.82 -24.23
CA ASN A 178 0.95 11.83 -24.62
C ASN A 178 2.29 11.18 -25.02
N PRO A 179 2.37 10.57 -26.23
CA PRO A 179 3.55 9.82 -26.66
C PRO A 179 4.83 10.66 -26.69
N ASP A 180 4.71 11.96 -26.98
CA ASP A 180 5.84 12.90 -26.95
C ASP A 180 6.44 13.08 -25.55
N VAL A 181 5.62 12.99 -24.51
CA VAL A 181 6.06 13.00 -23.11
C VAL A 181 6.73 11.67 -22.76
N GLN A 182 6.12 10.55 -23.14
CA GLN A 182 6.67 9.22 -22.95
C GLN A 182 8.06 9.10 -23.59
N ASP A 183 8.22 9.53 -24.83
CA ASP A 183 9.50 9.51 -25.56
C ASP A 183 10.58 10.33 -24.85
N LYS A 184 10.23 11.49 -24.30
CA LYS A 184 11.19 12.34 -23.58
C LYS A 184 11.61 11.70 -22.26
N VAL A 185 10.66 11.15 -21.47
CA VAL A 185 10.97 10.41 -20.24
C VAL A 185 11.86 9.22 -20.55
N GLN A 186 11.52 8.41 -21.54
CA GLN A 186 12.30 7.25 -21.92
C GLN A 186 13.72 7.65 -22.38
N LYS A 187 13.84 8.71 -23.18
CA LYS A 187 15.11 9.21 -23.65
C LYS A 187 16.01 9.72 -22.52
N GLU A 188 15.43 10.39 -21.54
CA GLU A 188 16.18 10.81 -20.33
C GLU A 188 16.65 9.58 -19.54
N LEU A 189 15.76 8.61 -19.28
CA LEU A 189 16.11 7.38 -18.57
C LEU A 189 17.18 6.58 -19.30
N ASP A 190 17.06 6.37 -20.61
CA ASP A 190 18.05 5.66 -21.42
C ASP A 190 19.42 6.35 -21.44
N THR A 191 19.43 7.69 -21.42
CA THR A 191 20.66 8.47 -21.44
C THR A 191 21.39 8.44 -20.09
N VAL A 192 20.64 8.53 -18.99
CA VAL A 192 21.21 8.64 -17.64
C VAL A 192 21.48 7.27 -17.01
N LEU A 193 20.57 6.32 -17.20
CA LEU A 193 20.64 5.01 -16.56
C LEU A 193 21.12 3.91 -17.52
N GLY A 194 20.89 4.08 -18.81
CA GLY A 194 21.01 3.00 -19.77
C GLY A 194 19.86 2.01 -19.67
N LYS A 195 19.84 1.03 -20.59
CA LYS A 195 18.68 0.11 -20.76
C LYS A 195 18.48 -0.90 -19.62
N TYR A 196 19.47 -1.13 -18.79
CA TYR A 196 19.44 -2.26 -17.85
C TYR A 196 19.58 -1.87 -16.37
N LYS A 197 19.98 -0.63 -16.10
CA LYS A 197 20.12 -0.16 -14.72
C LYS A 197 18.76 0.09 -14.08
N ILE A 198 18.54 -0.47 -12.91
CA ILE A 198 17.37 -0.18 -12.10
C ILE A 198 17.58 1.17 -11.42
N PRO A 199 16.63 2.12 -11.53
CA PRO A 199 16.73 3.43 -10.91
C PRO A 199 16.93 3.34 -9.40
N SER A 200 17.71 4.28 -8.86
CA SER A 200 17.91 4.47 -7.43
C SER A 200 17.58 5.92 -7.03
N LEU A 201 17.38 6.17 -5.74
CA LEU A 201 17.14 7.53 -5.25
C LEU A 201 18.31 8.48 -5.55
N SER A 202 19.54 7.97 -5.66
CA SER A 202 20.71 8.76 -6.03
C SER A 202 20.71 9.23 -7.50
N ASP A 203 19.92 8.60 -8.36
CA ASP A 203 19.80 8.99 -9.76
C ASP A 203 18.82 10.15 -9.98
N LYS A 204 17.92 10.40 -9.00
CA LYS A 204 16.87 11.42 -9.08
C LYS A 204 17.36 12.81 -9.49
N PRO A 205 18.49 13.37 -8.96
CA PRO A 205 19.00 14.69 -9.38
C PRO A 205 19.42 14.75 -10.87
N SER A 206 19.69 13.60 -11.47
CA SER A 206 20.11 13.48 -12.88
C SER A 206 18.93 13.25 -13.84
N LEU A 207 17.69 13.22 -13.32
CA LEU A 207 16.46 12.96 -14.05
C LEU A 207 15.46 14.13 -13.93
N PRO A 208 15.87 15.38 -14.27
CA PRO A 208 15.05 16.57 -14.01
C PRO A 208 13.73 16.59 -14.79
N TYR A 209 13.69 16.06 -16.01
CA TYR A 209 12.44 16.02 -16.78
C TYR A 209 11.44 15.03 -16.19
N THR A 210 11.92 13.87 -15.79
CA THR A 210 11.11 12.83 -15.15
C THR A 210 10.63 13.27 -13.75
N ASP A 211 11.47 13.98 -12.97
CA ASP A 211 11.13 14.42 -11.61
C ASP A 211 10.09 15.55 -11.57
N VAL A 212 10.09 16.46 -12.55
CA VAL A 212 9.20 17.65 -12.55
C VAL A 212 7.83 17.39 -13.18
N LYS A 213 7.68 16.32 -13.97
CA LYS A 213 6.43 16.04 -14.72
C LYS A 213 5.40 15.21 -13.95
N TYR A 214 5.70 14.76 -12.71
CA TYR A 214 4.79 13.95 -11.90
C TYR A 214 4.68 14.47 -10.45
#